data_0482fc81e71dbee067a9d0632bc3cb9a
#
_entry.id   0482fc81e71dbee067a9d0632bc3cb9a
#
_cell.length_a   1.000
_cell.length_b   1.000
_cell.length_c   1.000
_cell.angle_alpha   90.00
_cell.angle_beta   90.00
_cell.angle_gamma   90.00
#
_symmetry.space_group_name_H-M   'P 1'
#
loop_
_entity.id
_entity.type
_entity.pdbx_description
1 polymer ?
#
loop_
_entity_poly.entity_id
_entity_poly.type
_entity_poly.pdbx_seq_one_letter_code
_entity_poly.pdbx_strand_id
1 'polypeptide(L)'
;PDFALINGDVIDGSPTSALEAKQAINNVVRPMEDRGIPWALTFGNHDEDSSAVTGMDESAYVDFVRQYRHNVNTPGARGITGTGNQVLTVRPSRGAGAGFALWLLDSGRYAPEQIAGQDFEGYPDWDWLRPDQVQWYLETSAALERRNRGPVPGLAFQHIALWEHRFAWFASVDARTEEDHARAVAKHSIEGERNEEECPGPFNSGMFAAMLHRGDVKGLFVGHDHINTYVADYYGIQLGYAPGAGFGAYGLGGAEDHRLRGARVFRLDEGVDGVYAGTELRFAADYGIDLTVGVQPGEPADFPDGVS
;
A
#
# COMPACT_ATOMS: atom_id res chain seq x y z
N PRO A 1 -15.74 0.57 -8.20
CA PRO A 1 -14.40 0.37 -8.78
C PRO A 1 -14.32 -0.97 -9.51
N ASP A 2 -13.39 -1.08 -10.45
CA ASP A 2 -13.16 -2.32 -11.21
C ASP A 2 -12.14 -3.24 -10.51
N PHE A 3 -11.44 -2.68 -9.53
CA PHE A 3 -10.48 -3.38 -8.68
C PHE A 3 -10.33 -2.64 -7.36
N ALA A 4 -10.06 -3.34 -6.28
CA ALA A 4 -9.74 -2.78 -4.97
C ALA A 4 -8.41 -3.35 -4.43
N LEU A 5 -7.61 -2.50 -3.80
CA LEU A 5 -6.38 -2.90 -3.13
C LEU A 5 -6.40 -2.42 -1.68
N ILE A 6 -6.09 -3.31 -0.76
CA ILE A 6 -5.85 -3.00 0.65
C ILE A 6 -4.34 -2.99 0.85
N ASN A 7 -3.79 -1.84 1.23
CA ASN A 7 -2.35 -1.60 1.20
C ASN A 7 -1.69 -1.77 2.57
N GLY A 8 -1.90 -2.93 3.19
CA GLY A 8 -1.33 -3.30 4.48
C GLY A 8 -2.15 -2.84 5.68
N ASP A 9 -1.79 -3.34 6.85
CA ASP A 9 -2.48 -3.11 8.13
C ASP A 9 -3.99 -3.37 8.03
N VAL A 10 -4.33 -4.53 7.47
CA VAL A 10 -5.72 -5.01 7.33
C VAL A 10 -6.32 -5.30 8.69
N ILE A 11 -5.49 -5.79 9.59
CA ILE A 11 -5.79 -6.10 11.00
C ILE A 11 -4.67 -5.58 11.89
N ASP A 12 -4.92 -5.58 13.19
CA ASP A 12 -3.96 -5.26 14.24
C ASP A 12 -3.62 -6.50 15.10
N GLY A 13 -2.92 -6.30 16.20
CA GLY A 13 -2.55 -7.36 17.15
C GLY A 13 -3.68 -7.87 18.06
N SER A 14 -4.91 -7.41 17.92
CA SER A 14 -6.02 -7.75 18.82
C SER A 14 -6.58 -9.17 18.69
N PRO A 15 -6.54 -9.88 17.55
CA PRO A 15 -7.02 -11.24 17.45
C PRO A 15 -6.28 -12.21 18.41
N THR A 16 -7.03 -13.06 19.08
CA THR A 16 -6.52 -14.06 20.04
C THR A 16 -6.58 -15.50 19.50
N SER A 17 -7.11 -15.68 18.31
CA SER A 17 -7.19 -16.97 17.61
C SER A 17 -7.13 -16.79 16.10
N ALA A 18 -6.77 -17.85 15.38
CA ALA A 18 -6.79 -17.86 13.92
C ALA A 18 -8.18 -17.54 13.35
N LEU A 19 -9.24 -17.97 14.03
CA LEU A 19 -10.60 -17.68 13.60
C LEU A 19 -10.92 -16.18 13.71
N GLU A 20 -10.53 -15.54 14.80
CA GLU A 20 -10.71 -14.08 14.97
C GLU A 20 -9.92 -13.27 13.94
N ALA A 21 -8.67 -13.66 13.67
CA ALA A 21 -7.86 -13.02 12.64
C ALA A 21 -8.49 -13.16 11.24
N LYS A 22 -8.92 -14.35 10.88
CA LYS A 22 -9.66 -14.60 9.63
C LYS A 22 -10.96 -13.82 9.57
N GLN A 23 -11.70 -13.74 10.69
CA GLN A 23 -12.96 -13.00 10.78
C GLN A 23 -12.74 -11.50 10.58
N ALA A 24 -11.67 -10.93 11.16
CA ALA A 24 -11.32 -9.52 10.97
C ALA A 24 -11.06 -9.21 9.49
N ILE A 25 -10.25 -10.04 8.81
CA ILE A 25 -10.02 -9.91 7.37
C ILE A 25 -11.33 -10.05 6.58
N ASN A 26 -12.14 -11.07 6.91
CA ASN A 26 -13.43 -11.29 6.24
C ASN A 26 -14.33 -10.05 6.31
N ASN A 27 -14.41 -9.41 7.48
CA ASN A 27 -15.23 -8.20 7.65
C ASN A 27 -14.79 -7.07 6.71
N VAL A 28 -13.47 -6.92 6.48
CA VAL A 28 -12.91 -5.90 5.57
C VAL A 28 -13.17 -6.24 4.11
N VAL A 29 -12.99 -7.49 3.71
CA VAL A 29 -13.05 -7.88 2.28
C VAL A 29 -14.45 -8.25 1.80
N ARG A 30 -15.36 -8.58 2.72
CA ARG A 30 -16.72 -9.01 2.38
C ARG A 30 -17.48 -8.05 1.45
N PRO A 31 -17.42 -6.72 1.62
CA PRO A 31 -18.10 -5.80 0.70
C PRO A 31 -17.62 -5.89 -0.76
N MET A 32 -16.38 -6.29 -1.00
CA MET A 32 -15.85 -6.50 -2.36
C MET A 32 -16.33 -7.83 -2.93
N GLU A 33 -16.29 -8.89 -2.12
CA GLU A 33 -16.81 -10.22 -2.51
C GLU A 33 -18.29 -10.17 -2.88
N ASP A 34 -19.13 -9.54 -2.05
CA ASP A 34 -20.57 -9.42 -2.30
C ASP A 34 -20.91 -8.63 -3.57
N ARG A 35 -20.03 -7.75 -4.00
CA ARG A 35 -20.19 -6.93 -5.22
C ARG A 35 -19.48 -7.49 -6.43
N GLY A 36 -18.76 -8.61 -6.27
CA GLY A 36 -17.98 -9.21 -7.36
C GLY A 36 -16.82 -8.33 -7.82
N ILE A 37 -16.27 -7.50 -6.94
CA ILE A 37 -15.13 -6.61 -7.24
C ILE A 37 -13.85 -7.41 -7.02
N PRO A 38 -13.00 -7.62 -8.04
CA PRO A 38 -11.68 -8.19 -7.85
C PRO A 38 -10.87 -7.37 -6.85
N TRP A 39 -10.15 -8.05 -5.97
CA TRP A 39 -9.37 -7.37 -4.95
C TRP A 39 -8.07 -8.12 -4.60
N ALA A 40 -7.11 -7.36 -4.07
CA ALA A 40 -5.88 -7.90 -3.52
C ALA A 40 -5.53 -7.16 -2.22
N LEU A 41 -4.57 -7.71 -1.48
CA LEU A 41 -3.93 -7.02 -0.37
C LEU A 41 -2.41 -7.13 -0.45
N THR A 42 -1.73 -6.18 0.19
CA THR A 42 -0.34 -6.28 0.63
C THR A 42 -0.31 -6.35 2.15
N PHE A 43 0.87 -6.52 2.74
CA PHE A 43 1.04 -6.55 4.19
C PHE A 43 1.59 -5.24 4.72
N GLY A 44 1.19 -4.90 5.95
CA GLY A 44 1.74 -3.84 6.77
C GLY A 44 2.42 -4.41 8.01
N ASN A 45 2.87 -3.53 8.89
CA ASN A 45 3.63 -3.94 10.07
C ASN A 45 2.76 -4.60 11.15
N HIS A 46 1.45 -4.30 11.20
CA HIS A 46 0.55 -4.83 12.22
C HIS A 46 -0.12 -6.16 11.85
N ASP A 47 -0.14 -6.56 10.58
CA ASP A 47 -0.88 -7.74 10.13
C ASP A 47 -0.44 -9.05 10.84
N GLU A 48 0.80 -9.15 11.29
CA GLU A 48 1.33 -10.29 12.02
C GLU A 48 1.51 -10.08 13.54
N ASP A 49 1.05 -8.97 14.10
CA ASP A 49 1.28 -8.69 15.53
C ASP A 49 0.66 -9.75 16.46
N SER A 50 -0.40 -10.40 16.00
CA SER A 50 -1.03 -11.52 16.72
C SER A 50 -0.50 -12.90 16.32
N SER A 51 0.47 -13.02 15.43
CA SER A 51 0.92 -14.30 14.84
C SER A 51 1.40 -15.32 15.88
N ALA A 52 2.08 -14.86 16.94
CA ALA A 52 2.54 -15.72 18.03
C ALA A 52 1.41 -16.44 18.76
N VAL A 53 0.19 -15.87 18.77
CA VAL A 53 -0.99 -16.43 19.45
C VAL A 53 -1.90 -17.11 18.44
N THR A 54 -2.09 -16.55 17.29
CA THR A 54 -3.02 -17.03 16.26
C THR A 54 -2.43 -18.11 15.37
N GLY A 55 -1.10 -18.18 15.25
CA GLY A 55 -0.42 -19.01 14.27
C GLY A 55 -0.62 -18.56 12.82
N MET A 56 -1.16 -17.35 12.61
CA MET A 56 -1.37 -16.75 11.29
C MET A 56 -0.20 -15.81 10.96
N ASP A 57 0.70 -16.27 10.11
CA ASP A 57 1.73 -15.45 9.48
C ASP A 57 1.23 -14.95 8.11
N GLU A 58 1.99 -14.08 7.46
CA GLU A 58 1.65 -13.56 6.12
C GLU A 58 1.39 -14.66 5.10
N SER A 59 2.14 -15.76 5.14
CA SER A 59 1.93 -16.90 4.25
C SER A 59 0.58 -17.56 4.49
N ALA A 60 0.19 -17.75 5.75
CA ALA A 60 -1.12 -18.28 6.12
C ALA A 60 -2.25 -17.31 5.72
N TYR A 61 -2.02 -16.00 5.83
CA TYR A 61 -2.99 -15.02 5.35
C TYR A 61 -3.13 -15.04 3.82
N VAL A 62 -2.03 -15.16 3.06
CA VAL A 62 -2.09 -15.33 1.59
C VAL A 62 -2.90 -16.57 1.24
N ASP A 63 -2.65 -17.70 1.89
CA ASP A 63 -3.38 -18.93 1.64
C ASP A 63 -4.87 -18.81 2.01
N PHE A 64 -5.18 -18.09 3.08
CA PHE A 64 -6.55 -17.81 3.49
C PHE A 64 -7.28 -16.90 2.47
N VAL A 65 -6.74 -15.74 2.11
CA VAL A 65 -7.44 -14.80 1.22
C VAL A 65 -7.61 -15.35 -0.20
N ARG A 66 -6.75 -16.25 -0.63
CA ARG A 66 -6.88 -16.94 -1.92
C ARG A 66 -8.04 -17.95 -2.00
N GLN A 67 -8.70 -18.24 -0.89
CA GLN A 67 -9.95 -19.01 -0.88
C GLN A 67 -11.12 -18.19 -1.41
N TYR A 68 -11.04 -16.86 -1.36
CA TYR A 68 -12.08 -15.97 -1.83
C TYR A 68 -12.17 -15.93 -3.35
N ARG A 69 -13.40 -15.90 -3.86
CA ARG A 69 -13.68 -15.98 -5.29
C ARG A 69 -13.10 -14.82 -6.10
N HIS A 70 -13.12 -13.63 -5.54
CA HIS A 70 -12.70 -12.42 -6.23
C HIS A 70 -11.31 -11.92 -5.78
N ASN A 71 -10.65 -12.62 -4.86
CA ASN A 71 -9.26 -12.35 -4.52
C ASN A 71 -8.34 -12.72 -5.70
N VAL A 72 -7.38 -11.85 -6.01
CA VAL A 72 -6.40 -12.07 -7.08
C VAL A 72 -4.96 -12.12 -6.60
N ASN A 73 -4.73 -12.22 -5.28
CA ASN A 73 -3.39 -12.49 -4.77
C ASN A 73 -2.86 -13.82 -5.29
N THR A 74 -1.58 -13.84 -5.59
CA THR A 74 -0.82 -15.05 -5.86
C THR A 74 0.06 -15.37 -4.64
N PRO A 75 0.71 -16.54 -4.57
CA PRO A 75 1.72 -16.77 -3.52
C PRO A 75 2.88 -15.78 -3.53
N GLY A 76 2.98 -14.95 -4.58
CA GLY A 76 4.06 -13.99 -4.75
C GLY A 76 5.33 -14.59 -5.33
N ALA A 77 6.35 -13.75 -5.46
CA ALA A 77 7.68 -14.14 -5.88
C ALA A 77 8.34 -15.02 -4.80
N ARG A 78 9.10 -16.01 -5.23
CA ARG A 78 9.79 -16.94 -4.32
C ARG A 78 11.27 -16.65 -4.26
N GLY A 79 11.87 -16.85 -3.08
CA GLY A 79 13.31 -16.72 -2.89
C GLY A 79 13.79 -15.27 -2.80
N ILE A 80 12.90 -14.36 -2.50
CA ILE A 80 13.18 -12.97 -2.14
C ILE A 80 12.57 -12.65 -0.76
N THR A 81 13.03 -11.60 -0.15
CA THR A 81 12.50 -11.12 1.13
C THR A 81 11.03 -10.72 1.01
N GLY A 82 10.25 -10.96 2.08
CA GLY A 82 8.84 -10.62 2.18
C GLY A 82 7.90 -11.61 1.49
N THR A 83 6.62 -11.46 1.76
CA THR A 83 5.55 -12.33 1.31
C THR A 83 4.61 -11.61 0.34
N GLY A 84 4.15 -12.31 -0.68
CA GLY A 84 3.14 -11.76 -1.61
C GLY A 84 3.66 -10.70 -2.58
N ASN A 85 4.98 -10.46 -2.66
CA ASN A 85 5.53 -9.58 -3.69
C ASN A 85 5.11 -10.07 -5.08
N GLN A 86 4.36 -9.27 -5.82
CA GLN A 86 3.79 -9.70 -7.09
C GLN A 86 3.52 -8.52 -8.04
N VAL A 87 3.35 -8.84 -9.31
CA VAL A 87 2.84 -7.91 -10.29
C VAL A 87 1.53 -8.44 -10.87
N LEU A 88 0.47 -7.67 -10.73
CA LEU A 88 -0.80 -7.90 -11.39
C LEU A 88 -0.84 -7.10 -12.69
N THR A 89 -1.42 -7.65 -13.74
CA THR A 89 -1.50 -6.95 -15.02
C THR A 89 -2.94 -6.72 -15.43
N VAL A 90 -3.24 -5.50 -15.82
CA VAL A 90 -4.51 -5.12 -16.44
C VAL A 90 -4.37 -5.31 -17.96
N ARG A 91 -5.33 -6.00 -18.56
CA ARG A 91 -5.32 -6.22 -20.03
C ARG A 91 -5.71 -4.92 -20.74
N PRO A 92 -5.11 -4.63 -21.89
CA PRO A 92 -5.57 -3.52 -22.72
C PRO A 92 -6.97 -3.80 -23.26
N SER A 93 -7.74 -2.77 -23.56
CA SER A 93 -9.07 -2.90 -24.18
C SER A 93 -8.98 -3.52 -25.58
N ARG A 94 -7.86 -3.40 -26.25
CA ARG A 94 -7.59 -3.95 -27.58
C ARG A 94 -6.22 -4.58 -27.66
N GLY A 95 -6.13 -5.71 -28.33
CA GLY A 95 -4.86 -6.42 -28.51
C GLY A 95 -4.59 -7.46 -27.42
N ALA A 96 -3.35 -7.87 -27.31
CA ALA A 96 -2.87 -8.86 -26.34
C ALA A 96 -1.72 -8.27 -25.51
N GLY A 97 -1.45 -8.88 -24.37
CA GLY A 97 -0.38 -8.44 -23.47
C GLY A 97 -0.90 -7.72 -22.23
N ALA A 98 -0.05 -6.89 -21.64
CA ALA A 98 -0.37 -6.07 -20.47
C ALA A 98 -0.52 -4.61 -20.89
N GLY A 99 -1.66 -4.00 -20.57
CA GLY A 99 -1.89 -2.57 -20.76
C GLY A 99 -1.39 -1.73 -19.59
N PHE A 100 -1.43 -2.32 -18.38
CA PHE A 100 -0.97 -1.65 -17.16
C PHE A 100 -0.49 -2.68 -16.13
N ALA A 101 0.39 -2.27 -15.22
CA ALA A 101 0.93 -3.11 -14.16
C ALA A 101 0.62 -2.53 -12.76
N LEU A 102 0.25 -3.39 -11.83
CA LEU A 102 0.11 -3.08 -10.41
C LEU A 102 1.16 -3.89 -9.65
N TRP A 103 2.17 -3.20 -9.13
CA TRP A 103 3.23 -3.78 -8.34
C TRP A 103 2.83 -3.78 -6.87
N LEU A 104 2.73 -4.95 -6.27
CA LEU A 104 2.44 -5.13 -4.85
C LEU A 104 3.74 -5.58 -4.19
N LEU A 105 4.23 -4.78 -3.26
CA LEU A 105 5.50 -5.00 -2.58
C LEU A 105 5.25 -5.14 -1.08
N ASP A 106 5.84 -6.15 -0.49
CA ASP A 106 5.89 -6.28 0.95
C ASP A 106 7.09 -5.46 1.48
N SER A 107 6.81 -4.40 2.19
CA SER A 107 7.82 -3.50 2.75
C SER A 107 8.38 -3.95 4.11
N GLY A 108 7.95 -5.13 4.57
CA GLY A 108 8.30 -5.66 5.88
C GLY A 108 7.53 -4.99 7.02
N ARG A 109 7.92 -5.26 8.24
CA ARG A 109 7.23 -4.88 9.46
C ARG A 109 8.08 -3.95 10.33
N TYR A 110 8.95 -4.53 11.13
CA TYR A 110 9.84 -3.84 12.05
C TYR A 110 11.31 -4.13 11.70
N ALA A 111 12.19 -3.16 11.93
CA ALA A 111 13.60 -3.38 11.81
C ALA A 111 14.04 -4.51 12.75
N PRO A 112 15.01 -5.35 12.36
CA PRO A 112 15.55 -6.34 13.26
C PRO A 112 16.23 -5.64 14.46
N GLU A 113 16.22 -6.27 15.64
CA GLU A 113 16.81 -5.67 16.84
C GLU A 113 18.26 -5.25 16.65
N GLN A 114 19.00 -5.98 15.82
CA GLN A 114 20.42 -5.70 15.55
C GLN A 114 20.80 -6.07 14.11
N ILE A 115 21.70 -5.28 13.54
CA ILE A 115 22.42 -5.61 12.31
C ILE A 115 23.93 -5.47 12.56
N ALA A 116 24.68 -6.48 12.18
CA ALA A 116 26.14 -6.52 12.39
C ALA A 116 26.59 -6.24 13.83
N GLY A 117 25.77 -6.63 14.82
CA GLY A 117 26.02 -6.42 16.23
C GLY A 117 25.74 -4.99 16.73
N GLN A 118 25.11 -4.16 15.92
CA GLN A 118 24.67 -2.81 16.28
C GLN A 118 23.15 -2.77 16.35
N ASP A 119 22.62 -2.17 17.43
CA ASP A 119 21.19 -1.90 17.57
C ASP A 119 20.75 -0.66 16.79
N PHE A 120 19.45 -0.43 16.73
CA PHE A 120 18.86 0.74 16.08
C PHE A 120 18.44 1.84 17.07
N GLU A 121 18.96 1.86 18.29
CA GLU A 121 18.61 2.89 19.26
C GLU A 121 18.79 4.30 18.67
N GLY A 122 17.70 5.08 18.67
CA GLY A 122 17.65 6.41 18.08
C GLY A 122 17.46 6.46 16.56
N TYR A 123 17.27 5.33 15.92
CA TYR A 123 16.89 5.22 14.49
C TYR A 123 15.45 4.72 14.34
N PRO A 124 14.86 4.83 13.12
CA PRO A 124 13.52 4.28 12.87
C PRO A 124 13.45 2.78 13.12
N ASP A 125 12.38 2.34 13.78
CA ASP A 125 12.14 0.93 14.11
C ASP A 125 11.42 0.17 12.97
N TRP A 126 11.08 0.83 11.89
CA TRP A 126 10.33 0.26 10.78
C TRP A 126 11.24 -0.51 9.82
N ASP A 127 10.68 -1.47 9.12
CA ASP A 127 11.40 -2.25 8.12
C ASP A 127 11.53 -1.50 6.78
N TRP A 128 12.22 -2.10 5.81
CA TRP A 128 12.48 -1.50 4.49
C TRP A 128 12.59 -2.58 3.43
N LEU A 129 12.35 -2.22 2.16
CA LEU A 129 12.58 -3.11 1.02
C LEU A 129 14.05 -3.54 0.94
N ARG A 130 14.28 -4.82 0.68
CA ARG A 130 15.62 -5.40 0.58
C ARG A 130 16.15 -5.36 -0.86
N PRO A 131 17.48 -5.48 -1.04
CA PRO A 131 18.09 -5.47 -2.37
C PRO A 131 17.58 -6.56 -3.30
N ASP A 132 17.19 -7.71 -2.80
CA ASP A 132 16.63 -8.81 -3.59
C ASP A 132 15.23 -8.47 -4.15
N GLN A 133 14.41 -7.72 -3.41
CA GLN A 133 13.12 -7.20 -3.89
C GLN A 133 13.33 -6.14 -4.99
N VAL A 134 14.32 -5.26 -4.84
CA VAL A 134 14.69 -4.28 -5.87
C VAL A 134 15.18 -4.98 -7.14
N GLN A 135 16.02 -5.99 -6.99
CA GLN A 135 16.50 -6.80 -8.11
C GLN A 135 15.35 -7.53 -8.80
N TRP A 136 14.44 -8.13 -8.04
CA TRP A 136 13.25 -8.80 -8.57
C TRP A 136 12.37 -7.83 -9.39
N TYR A 137 12.16 -6.61 -8.88
CA TYR A 137 11.42 -5.58 -9.62
C TYR A 137 12.09 -5.28 -10.96
N LEU A 138 13.40 -5.01 -10.96
CA LEU A 138 14.15 -4.70 -12.18
C LEU A 138 14.07 -5.81 -13.21
N GLU A 139 14.25 -7.06 -12.79
CA GLU A 139 14.21 -8.23 -13.67
C GLU A 139 12.80 -8.49 -14.21
N THR A 140 11.78 -8.37 -13.34
CA THR A 140 10.38 -8.60 -13.71
C THR A 140 9.89 -7.51 -14.66
N SER A 141 10.19 -6.23 -14.39
CA SER A 141 9.87 -5.11 -15.27
C SER A 141 10.50 -5.30 -16.65
N ALA A 142 11.79 -5.63 -16.71
CA ALA A 142 12.47 -5.93 -17.97
C ALA A 142 11.87 -7.15 -18.71
N ALA A 143 11.41 -8.16 -17.98
CA ALA A 143 10.75 -9.32 -18.57
C ALA A 143 9.36 -8.99 -19.13
N LEU A 144 8.59 -8.14 -18.42
CA LEU A 144 7.31 -7.61 -18.91
C LEU A 144 7.51 -6.81 -20.20
N GLU A 145 8.47 -5.90 -20.21
CA GLU A 145 8.80 -5.08 -21.37
C GLU A 145 9.14 -5.94 -22.58
N ARG A 146 10.02 -6.93 -22.41
CA ARG A 146 10.36 -7.85 -23.51
C ARG A 146 9.16 -8.59 -24.07
N ARG A 147 8.29 -9.13 -23.18
CA ARG A 147 7.08 -9.87 -23.60
C ARG A 147 6.06 -8.96 -24.27
N ASN A 148 5.94 -7.74 -23.79
CA ASN A 148 4.98 -6.74 -24.28
C ASN A 148 5.49 -5.98 -25.51
N ARG A 149 6.79 -6.14 -25.85
CA ARG A 149 7.51 -5.38 -26.90
C ARG A 149 7.51 -3.86 -26.69
N GLY A 150 7.49 -3.45 -25.43
CA GLY A 150 7.51 -2.07 -24.97
C GLY A 150 7.25 -2.01 -23.48
N PRO A 151 7.60 -0.88 -22.84
CA PRO A 151 7.37 -0.70 -21.40
C PRO A 151 5.89 -0.85 -21.06
N VAL A 152 5.60 -1.48 -19.93
CA VAL A 152 4.25 -1.60 -19.38
C VAL A 152 4.14 -0.57 -18.25
N PRO A 153 3.40 0.52 -18.44
CA PRO A 153 3.24 1.52 -17.38
C PRO A 153 2.52 0.90 -16.18
N GLY A 154 2.81 1.41 -14.99
CA GLY A 154 2.22 0.84 -13.78
C GLY A 154 2.23 1.75 -12.58
N LEU A 155 1.54 1.32 -11.52
CA LEU A 155 1.61 1.86 -10.18
C LEU A 155 2.22 0.83 -9.23
N ALA A 156 2.94 1.29 -8.24
CA ALA A 156 3.48 0.47 -7.17
C ALA A 156 2.79 0.78 -5.84
N PHE A 157 2.64 -0.24 -5.02
CA PHE A 157 1.99 -0.19 -3.72
C PHE A 157 2.83 -0.95 -2.70
N GLN A 158 3.09 -0.34 -1.58
CA GLN A 158 3.73 -0.92 -0.39
C GLN A 158 3.19 -0.21 0.85
N HIS A 159 3.40 -0.77 2.02
CA HIS A 159 2.84 -0.20 3.24
C HIS A 159 3.72 0.93 3.79
N ILE A 160 4.99 0.66 4.08
CA ILE A 160 5.92 1.61 4.70
C ILE A 160 6.49 2.57 3.64
N ALA A 161 6.54 3.86 3.96
CA ALA A 161 7.03 4.90 3.07
C ALA A 161 8.51 4.74 2.68
N LEU A 162 8.88 5.28 1.53
CA LEU A 162 10.28 5.52 1.19
C LEU A 162 10.73 6.90 1.73
N TRP A 163 12.03 7.08 1.93
CA TRP A 163 12.63 8.36 2.28
C TRP A 163 12.28 9.47 1.30
N GLU A 164 12.08 9.13 0.03
CA GLU A 164 11.72 10.05 -1.02
C GLU A 164 10.35 10.72 -0.81
N HIS A 165 9.42 10.13 -0.05
CA HIS A 165 8.16 10.79 0.34
C HIS A 165 8.46 12.04 1.19
N ARG A 166 9.34 11.93 2.19
CA ARG A 166 9.78 13.05 3.01
C ARG A 166 10.56 14.08 2.21
N PHE A 167 11.44 13.63 1.31
CA PHE A 167 12.19 14.53 0.45
C PHE A 167 11.30 15.30 -0.52
N ALA A 168 10.24 14.67 -1.01
CA ALA A 168 9.27 15.32 -1.89
C ALA A 168 8.52 16.43 -1.14
N TRP A 169 8.06 16.17 0.09
CA TRP A 169 7.30 17.15 0.88
C TRP A 169 8.07 18.43 1.18
N PHE A 170 9.37 18.34 1.42
CA PHE A 170 10.22 19.50 1.74
C PHE A 170 11.10 19.98 0.58
N ALA A 171 11.15 19.27 -0.53
CA ALA A 171 12.13 19.45 -1.62
C ALA A 171 13.59 19.52 -1.10
N SER A 172 13.88 18.81 -0.02
CA SER A 172 15.17 18.84 0.67
C SER A 172 15.36 17.56 1.50
N VAL A 173 16.61 17.17 1.69
CA VAL A 173 17.01 16.12 2.64
C VAL A 173 17.30 16.68 4.04
N ASP A 174 17.68 17.95 4.14
CA ASP A 174 18.19 18.55 5.36
C ASP A 174 17.19 19.54 6.00
N ALA A 175 16.66 20.46 5.19
CA ALA A 175 15.78 21.52 5.67
C ALA A 175 14.32 21.03 5.74
N ARG A 176 13.59 21.44 6.76
CA ARG A 176 12.21 21.00 7.05
C ARG A 176 11.38 22.14 7.63
N THR A 177 11.40 23.28 6.93
CA THR A 177 10.65 24.47 7.34
C THR A 177 9.40 24.64 6.47
N GLU A 178 8.48 25.48 6.90
CA GLU A 178 7.33 25.90 6.09
C GLU A 178 7.75 26.55 4.76
N GLU A 179 8.88 27.25 4.75
CA GLU A 179 9.42 27.84 3.52
C GLU A 179 9.94 26.76 2.57
N ASP A 180 10.55 25.69 3.09
CA ASP A 180 10.96 24.53 2.29
C ASP A 180 9.75 23.84 1.67
N HIS A 181 8.70 23.64 2.46
CA HIS A 181 7.45 23.06 1.97
C HIS A 181 6.81 23.94 0.89
N ALA A 182 6.75 25.25 1.05
CA ALA A 182 6.21 26.15 0.03
C ALA A 182 6.97 26.05 -1.29
N ARG A 183 8.30 25.87 -1.25
CA ARG A 183 9.09 25.60 -2.46
C ARG A 183 8.79 24.23 -3.05
N ALA A 184 8.58 23.22 -2.20
CA ALA A 184 8.25 21.86 -2.61
C ALA A 184 6.89 21.80 -3.31
N VAL A 185 5.88 22.50 -2.79
CA VAL A 185 4.55 22.59 -3.42
C VAL A 185 4.66 23.12 -4.85
N ALA A 186 5.42 24.20 -5.06
CA ALA A 186 5.62 24.76 -6.39
C ALA A 186 6.41 23.81 -7.32
N LYS A 187 7.37 23.06 -6.78
CA LYS A 187 8.25 22.16 -7.55
C LYS A 187 7.61 20.82 -7.87
N HIS A 188 6.88 20.25 -6.91
CA HIS A 188 6.40 18.87 -6.95
C HIS A 188 4.87 18.77 -7.03
N SER A 189 4.18 19.90 -7.26
CA SER A 189 2.70 19.94 -7.39
C SER A 189 2.01 19.19 -6.26
N ILE A 190 2.40 19.47 -5.00
CA ILE A 190 1.90 18.75 -3.83
C ILE A 190 0.44 19.11 -3.57
N GLU A 191 -0.38 18.08 -3.40
CA GLU A 191 -1.80 18.18 -3.02
C GLU A 191 -2.07 17.27 -1.84
N GLY A 192 -3.03 17.62 -0.98
CA GLY A 192 -3.39 16.85 0.21
C GLY A 192 -2.71 17.35 1.48
N GLU A 193 -2.73 16.54 2.53
CA GLU A 193 -2.32 16.94 3.87
C GLU A 193 -1.20 16.03 4.41
N ARG A 194 -0.28 16.63 5.15
CA ARG A 194 0.71 15.94 5.98
C ARG A 194 0.46 16.33 7.44
N ASN A 195 -0.08 15.41 8.20
CA ASN A 195 -0.46 15.62 9.59
C ASN A 195 0.45 14.88 10.58
N GLU A 196 1.36 14.06 10.07
CA GLU A 196 2.39 13.37 10.85
C GLU A 196 3.66 13.18 10.02
N GLU A 197 4.76 12.83 10.67
CA GLU A 197 6.02 12.54 9.98
C GLU A 197 5.91 11.24 9.21
N GLU A 198 6.60 11.19 8.07
CA GLU A 198 6.82 9.95 7.35
C GLU A 198 7.72 9.04 8.18
N CYS A 199 7.33 7.76 8.24
CA CYS A 199 8.02 6.75 9.03
C CYS A 199 8.70 5.69 8.15
N PRO A 200 9.72 6.04 7.33
CA PRO A 200 10.49 5.08 6.56
C PRO A 200 11.40 4.27 7.50
N GLY A 201 11.86 3.11 7.04
CA GLY A 201 12.87 2.33 7.75
C GLY A 201 14.24 3.02 7.81
N PRO A 202 15.23 2.43 8.54
CA PRO A 202 16.51 3.07 8.78
C PRO A 202 17.41 3.20 7.54
N PHE A 203 17.11 2.46 6.48
CA PHE A 203 17.90 2.47 5.25
C PHE A 203 17.07 2.81 4.01
N ASN A 204 17.65 3.62 3.12
CA ASN A 204 17.08 3.79 1.79
C ASN A 204 17.35 2.53 0.95
N SER A 205 16.29 1.92 0.43
CA SER A 205 16.36 0.68 -0.35
C SER A 205 16.94 0.87 -1.75
N GLY A 206 16.91 2.09 -2.29
CA GLY A 206 17.17 2.36 -3.69
C GLY A 206 16.01 2.02 -4.64
N MET A 207 14.84 1.63 -4.13
CA MET A 207 13.69 1.27 -4.97
C MET A 207 13.21 2.44 -5.82
N PHE A 208 13.16 3.66 -5.28
CA PHE A 208 12.81 4.83 -6.07
C PHE A 208 13.76 5.03 -7.27
N ALA A 209 15.07 4.91 -7.04
CA ALA A 209 16.07 5.03 -8.10
C ALA A 209 15.91 3.93 -9.16
N ALA A 210 15.55 2.71 -8.75
CA ALA A 210 15.26 1.60 -9.66
C ALA A 210 14.02 1.87 -10.53
N MET A 211 12.93 2.37 -9.93
CA MET A 211 11.71 2.77 -10.66
C MET A 211 11.98 3.93 -11.63
N LEU A 212 12.72 4.93 -11.19
CA LEU A 212 13.13 6.06 -12.04
C LEU A 212 13.98 5.60 -13.23
N HIS A 213 14.91 4.68 -12.99
CA HIS A 213 15.74 4.10 -14.06
C HIS A 213 14.90 3.30 -15.08
N ARG A 214 13.92 2.53 -14.64
CA ARG A 214 13.04 1.75 -15.51
C ARG A 214 12.05 2.62 -16.29
N GLY A 215 11.54 3.70 -15.68
CA GLY A 215 10.59 4.64 -16.28
C GLY A 215 9.17 4.09 -16.50
N ASP A 216 8.88 2.89 -16.02
CA ASP A 216 7.59 2.23 -16.16
C ASP A 216 6.61 2.56 -15.02
N VAL A 217 7.07 2.80 -13.79
CA VAL A 217 6.23 3.18 -12.66
C VAL A 217 5.88 4.66 -12.72
N LYS A 218 4.57 4.96 -12.70
CA LYS A 218 4.01 6.33 -12.74
C LYS A 218 3.69 6.87 -11.35
N GLY A 219 3.58 6.00 -10.35
CA GLY A 219 3.38 6.39 -8.97
C GLY A 219 3.63 5.24 -8.01
N LEU A 220 4.06 5.59 -6.80
CA LEU A 220 4.19 4.70 -5.64
C LEU A 220 3.33 5.25 -4.50
N PHE A 221 2.44 4.41 -4.00
CA PHE A 221 1.48 4.79 -2.96
C PHE A 221 1.64 3.89 -1.74
N VAL A 222 1.57 4.52 -0.57
CA VAL A 222 1.85 3.91 0.72
C VAL A 222 0.70 4.10 1.70
N GLY A 223 0.72 3.36 2.81
CA GLY A 223 -0.12 3.51 4.00
C GLY A 223 0.71 3.94 5.19
N HIS A 224 0.63 3.21 6.31
CA HIS A 224 1.45 3.30 7.51
C HIS A 224 1.26 4.60 8.32
N ASP A 225 1.45 5.75 7.71
CA ASP A 225 1.26 7.05 8.34
C ASP A 225 -0.22 7.45 8.18
N HIS A 226 -1.02 7.23 9.23
CA HIS A 226 -2.50 7.12 9.19
C HIS A 226 -3.21 8.40 8.78
N ILE A 227 -2.60 9.56 9.05
CA ILE A 227 -3.23 10.87 8.87
C ILE A 227 -2.58 11.70 7.76
N ASN A 228 -1.73 11.08 6.94
CA ASN A 228 -1.19 11.66 5.73
C ASN A 228 -2.06 11.29 4.51
N THR A 229 -2.28 12.28 3.64
CA THR A 229 -3.09 12.10 2.43
C THR A 229 -2.47 12.79 1.21
N TYR A 230 -1.27 13.33 1.33
CA TYR A 230 -0.67 14.07 0.23
C TYR A 230 -0.23 13.17 -0.93
N VAL A 231 -0.09 13.81 -2.09
CA VAL A 231 0.58 13.28 -3.28
C VAL A 231 1.51 14.35 -3.83
N ALA A 232 2.68 13.95 -4.29
CA ALA A 232 3.69 14.82 -4.87
C ALA A 232 4.21 14.22 -6.18
N ASP A 233 4.40 15.01 -7.23
CA ASP A 233 5.14 14.59 -8.42
C ASP A 233 6.65 14.73 -8.15
N TYR A 234 7.28 13.62 -7.83
CA TYR A 234 8.70 13.58 -7.52
C TYR A 234 9.48 13.00 -8.69
N TYR A 235 9.98 13.91 -9.54
CA TYR A 235 10.74 13.58 -10.76
C TYR A 235 10.01 12.61 -11.71
N GLY A 236 8.70 12.84 -11.92
CA GLY A 236 7.89 12.06 -12.86
C GLY A 236 7.32 10.76 -12.30
N ILE A 237 7.52 10.49 -11.00
CA ILE A 237 6.83 9.44 -10.25
C ILE A 237 6.01 10.10 -9.15
N GLN A 238 4.70 9.88 -9.14
CA GLN A 238 3.87 10.35 -8.04
C GLN A 238 4.16 9.54 -6.77
N LEU A 239 4.49 10.21 -5.69
CA LEU A 239 4.62 9.64 -4.35
C LEU A 239 3.43 10.08 -3.52
N GLY A 240 2.71 9.15 -2.90
CA GLY A 240 1.51 9.53 -2.18
C GLY A 240 1.03 8.53 -1.13
N TYR A 241 0.10 9.00 -0.31
CA TYR A 241 -0.53 8.25 0.76
C TYR A 241 -1.97 7.93 0.43
N ALA A 242 -2.40 6.73 0.76
CA ALA A 242 -3.81 6.39 0.85
C ALA A 242 -4.31 6.64 2.30
N PRO A 243 -5.50 7.21 2.49
CA PRO A 243 -6.05 7.42 3.82
C PRO A 243 -6.41 6.09 4.49
N GLY A 244 -6.34 6.05 5.83
CA GLY A 244 -6.83 4.94 6.61
C GLY A 244 -8.36 4.78 6.49
N ALA A 245 -8.84 3.55 6.42
CA ALA A 245 -10.27 3.24 6.32
C ALA A 245 -10.86 2.69 7.62
N GLY A 246 -10.02 2.08 8.48
CA GLY A 246 -10.43 1.37 9.68
C GLY A 246 -10.61 2.26 10.93
N PHE A 247 -11.18 1.68 11.99
CA PHE A 247 -11.38 2.32 13.28
C PHE A 247 -10.41 1.82 14.36
N GLY A 248 -9.56 0.84 14.04
CA GLY A 248 -8.67 0.18 15.00
C GLY A 248 -7.46 1.02 15.42
N ALA A 249 -7.16 2.11 14.73
CA ALA A 249 -6.00 2.95 14.98
C ALA A 249 -6.40 4.41 15.25
N TYR A 250 -5.41 5.21 15.64
CA TYR A 250 -5.59 6.66 15.78
C TYR A 250 -5.97 7.33 14.45
N GLY A 251 -6.54 8.51 14.54
CA GLY A 251 -6.88 9.34 13.38
C GLY A 251 -6.81 10.81 13.71
N LEU A 252 -6.93 11.65 12.71
CA LEU A 252 -6.97 13.12 12.89
C LEU A 252 -8.26 13.49 13.64
N GLY A 253 -8.11 14.08 14.83
CA GLY A 253 -9.23 14.36 15.72
C GLY A 253 -9.62 13.19 16.65
N GLY A 254 -8.85 12.12 16.63
CA GLY A 254 -9.12 10.86 17.35
C GLY A 254 -9.73 9.80 16.45
N ALA A 255 -9.78 8.56 16.94
CA ALA A 255 -10.26 7.41 16.16
C ALA A 255 -11.73 7.57 15.69
N GLU A 256 -12.57 8.19 16.53
CA GLU A 256 -14.00 8.37 16.24
C GLU A 256 -14.29 9.50 15.26
N ASP A 257 -13.48 10.59 15.31
CA ASP A 257 -13.70 11.80 14.53
C ASP A 257 -12.76 11.96 13.34
N HIS A 258 -12.15 10.86 12.89
CA HIS A 258 -11.17 10.87 11.82
C HIS A 258 -11.79 11.28 10.48
N ARG A 259 -11.81 12.59 10.20
CA ARG A 259 -12.40 13.18 8.97
C ARG A 259 -11.74 12.70 7.66
N LEU A 260 -10.50 12.21 7.73
CA LEU A 260 -9.76 11.72 6.56
C LEU A 260 -10.01 10.23 6.28
N ARG A 261 -10.92 9.59 7.01
CA ARG A 261 -11.27 8.19 6.77
C ARG A 261 -11.84 8.00 5.37
N GLY A 262 -11.21 7.13 4.59
CA GLY A 262 -11.62 7.04 3.18
C GLY A 262 -10.75 6.11 2.35
N ALA A 263 -10.70 6.42 1.07
CA ALA A 263 -9.91 5.69 0.07
C ALA A 263 -9.30 6.64 -0.96
N ARG A 264 -8.24 6.20 -1.61
CA ARG A 264 -7.68 6.85 -2.79
C ARG A 264 -8.15 6.10 -4.05
N VAL A 265 -8.69 6.82 -4.99
CA VAL A 265 -9.14 6.30 -6.29
C VAL A 265 -8.09 6.61 -7.35
N PHE A 266 -7.76 5.62 -8.14
CA PHE A 266 -6.84 5.72 -9.27
C PHE A 266 -7.62 5.56 -10.57
N ARG A 267 -7.38 6.44 -11.54
CA ARG A 267 -8.05 6.40 -12.84
C ARG A 267 -7.06 5.91 -13.90
N LEU A 268 -7.44 4.88 -14.62
CA LEU A 268 -6.70 4.38 -15.77
C LEU A 268 -7.49 4.72 -17.03
N ASP A 269 -6.80 5.31 -18.01
CA ASP A 269 -7.36 5.68 -19.32
C ASP A 269 -6.32 5.42 -20.41
N GLU A 270 -6.60 4.50 -21.31
CA GLU A 270 -5.71 4.17 -22.44
C GLU A 270 -5.52 5.33 -23.42
N GLY A 271 -6.33 6.39 -23.36
CA GLY A 271 -6.18 7.61 -24.14
C GLY A 271 -5.11 8.56 -23.60
N VAL A 272 -4.59 8.30 -22.39
CA VAL A 272 -3.55 9.11 -21.73
C VAL A 272 -2.21 8.42 -21.85
N ASP A 273 -1.15 9.19 -22.08
CA ASP A 273 0.21 8.67 -22.07
C ASP A 273 0.55 8.04 -20.72
N GLY A 274 1.07 6.81 -20.75
CA GLY A 274 1.32 6.02 -19.54
C GLY A 274 0.05 5.43 -18.88
N VAL A 275 -1.14 5.59 -19.50
CA VAL A 275 -2.42 5.00 -19.05
C VAL A 275 -2.92 5.52 -17.69
N TYR A 276 -2.05 6.03 -16.85
CA TYR A 276 -2.43 6.59 -15.54
C TYR A 276 -2.94 8.03 -15.70
N ALA A 277 -4.26 8.21 -15.51
CA ALA A 277 -4.92 9.50 -15.69
C ALA A 277 -5.00 10.34 -14.40
N GLY A 278 -4.51 9.83 -13.28
CA GLY A 278 -4.45 10.54 -12.01
C GLY A 278 -5.16 9.84 -10.87
N THR A 279 -5.18 10.52 -9.73
CA THR A 279 -5.76 10.01 -8.48
C THR A 279 -6.59 11.08 -7.78
N GLU A 280 -7.53 10.65 -6.95
CA GLU A 280 -8.34 11.51 -6.11
C GLU A 280 -8.68 10.82 -4.78
N LEU A 281 -8.92 11.62 -3.76
CA LEU A 281 -9.40 11.15 -2.46
C LEU A 281 -10.93 11.06 -2.45
N ARG A 282 -11.44 10.07 -1.72
CA ARG A 282 -12.87 9.90 -1.41
C ARG A 282 -12.98 9.64 0.08
N PHE A 283 -13.50 10.60 0.81
CA PHE A 283 -13.71 10.47 2.24
C PHE A 283 -15.09 9.91 2.55
N ALA A 284 -15.21 9.11 3.59
CA ALA A 284 -16.49 8.56 4.04
C ALA A 284 -17.51 9.66 4.36
N ALA A 285 -17.04 10.76 4.94
CA ALA A 285 -17.85 11.93 5.24
C ALA A 285 -18.50 12.56 3.99
N ASP A 286 -17.87 12.49 2.82
CA ASP A 286 -18.42 13.03 1.55
C ASP A 286 -19.69 12.29 1.11
N TYR A 287 -19.90 11.08 1.61
CA TYR A 287 -21.05 10.22 1.35
C TYR A 287 -22.08 10.23 2.49
N GLY A 288 -21.91 11.10 3.49
CA GLY A 288 -22.78 11.18 4.66
C GLY A 288 -22.72 9.92 5.54
N ILE A 289 -21.63 9.18 5.50
CA ILE A 289 -21.42 8.03 6.38
C ILE A 289 -21.14 8.55 7.78
N ASP A 290 -21.89 8.06 8.75
CA ASP A 290 -21.65 8.33 10.15
C ASP A 290 -20.39 7.59 10.60
N LEU A 291 -19.39 8.34 11.07
CA LEU A 291 -18.10 7.82 11.51
C LEU A 291 -18.07 7.47 13.00
N THR A 292 -19.18 7.64 13.72
CA THR A 292 -19.29 7.29 15.13
C THR A 292 -19.13 5.77 15.32
N VAL A 293 -18.20 5.36 16.18
CA VAL A 293 -17.89 3.94 16.40
C VAL A 293 -19.14 3.16 16.84
N GLY A 294 -19.99 3.74 17.69
CA GLY A 294 -21.20 3.08 18.20
C GLY A 294 -22.28 2.77 17.17
N VAL A 295 -22.20 3.29 15.95
CA VAL A 295 -23.16 2.99 14.86
C VAL A 295 -22.57 2.06 13.81
N GLN A 296 -21.32 1.64 13.94
CA GLN A 296 -20.72 0.70 13.03
C GLN A 296 -21.29 -0.72 13.26
N PRO A 297 -21.30 -1.59 12.22
CA PRO A 297 -21.79 -2.96 12.39
C PRO A 297 -21.04 -3.69 13.51
N GLY A 298 -21.76 -4.17 14.52
CA GLY A 298 -21.19 -4.93 15.63
C GLY A 298 -21.15 -6.44 15.39
N GLU A 299 -21.88 -6.92 14.38
CA GLU A 299 -21.95 -8.34 14.07
C GLU A 299 -20.95 -8.69 12.96
N PRO A 300 -20.15 -9.75 13.15
CA PRO A 300 -19.21 -10.19 12.12
C PRO A 300 -19.96 -10.67 10.87
N ALA A 301 -19.39 -10.40 9.69
CA ALA A 301 -19.91 -10.90 8.43
C ALA A 301 -19.69 -12.42 8.32
N ASP A 302 -20.67 -13.16 7.85
CA ASP A 302 -20.51 -14.59 7.56
C ASP A 302 -19.41 -14.83 6.52
N PHE A 303 -18.66 -15.91 6.67
CA PHE A 303 -17.73 -16.34 5.63
C PHE A 303 -18.49 -16.74 4.36
N PRO A 304 -18.00 -16.40 3.17
CA PRO A 304 -18.55 -16.94 1.94
C PRO A 304 -18.43 -18.47 1.87
N ASP A 305 -19.30 -19.10 1.08
CA ASP A 305 -19.24 -20.54 0.86
C ASP A 305 -17.83 -20.98 0.37
N GLY A 306 -17.25 -21.95 1.09
CA GLY A 306 -15.94 -22.50 0.76
C GLY A 306 -14.74 -21.75 1.32
N VAL A 307 -14.96 -20.70 2.10
CA VAL A 307 -13.92 -19.97 2.87
C VAL A 307 -13.97 -20.41 4.33
N SER A 308 -12.79 -20.72 4.92
CA SER A 308 -12.73 -21.23 6.30
C SER A 308 -11.39 -20.94 7.00
#